data_5f1ad38031d0f4de5c4fe178614a5f9e
#
_entry.id   5f1ad38031d0f4de5c4fe178614a5f9e
#
_cell.length_a   1.000
_cell.length_b   1.000
_cell.length_c   1.000
_cell.angle_alpha   90.00
_cell.angle_beta   90.00
_cell.angle_gamma   90.00
#
_symmetry.space_group_name_H-M   'P 1'
#
loop_
_entity.id
_entity.type
_entity.pdbx_description
1 polymer ?
#
loop_
_entity_poly.entity_id
_entity_poly.type
_entity_poly.pdbx_seq_one_letter_code
_entity_poly.pdbx_strand_id
1 'polypeptide(L)'
;MPRVPVQTAADAPGESREALHELERRMGRLLNIHAEMAHAPVVLAAYQGIQDAITKHGSFDAKTREAIALAVAAVGKCAYCQSALTVGGRAAGWSLAETVAIRDGTAELDRKLAALLAVAREIAGSTGNVSDAAWQAAREAGWGDTELTELFAHVAVNLFTNYFNDYVQTEPDLPASPGLEGWSPLG
;
A
#
# COMPACT_ATOMS: atom_id res chain seq x y z
N MET A 1 12.09 18.36 -1.90
CA MET A 1 13.06 17.65 -2.80
C MET A 1 13.33 16.27 -2.22
N PRO A 2 13.28 15.22 -3.00
CA PRO A 2 13.55 13.88 -2.51
C PRO A 2 14.97 13.78 -1.94
N ARG A 3 15.16 12.92 -0.94
CA ARG A 3 16.48 12.70 -0.31
C ARG A 3 17.38 11.81 -1.15
N VAL A 4 16.79 11.00 -2.03
CA VAL A 4 17.48 10.22 -3.05
C VAL A 4 16.93 10.60 -4.43
N PRO A 5 17.77 10.70 -5.48
CA PRO A 5 17.28 11.09 -6.79
C PRO A 5 16.42 10.00 -7.42
N VAL A 6 15.41 10.42 -8.16
CA VAL A 6 14.68 9.52 -9.07
C VAL A 6 15.63 9.16 -10.22
N GLN A 7 15.86 7.86 -10.44
CA GLN A 7 16.75 7.39 -11.49
C GLN A 7 15.97 6.66 -12.59
N THR A 8 16.57 6.60 -13.78
CA THR A 8 16.03 5.76 -14.86
C THR A 8 16.48 4.31 -14.70
N ALA A 9 15.83 3.37 -15.37
CA ALA A 9 16.31 2.00 -15.40
C ALA A 9 17.74 1.87 -15.95
N ALA A 10 18.17 2.78 -16.86
CA ALA A 10 19.53 2.78 -17.40
C ALA A 10 20.60 3.19 -16.37
N ASP A 11 20.24 4.09 -15.46
CA ASP A 11 21.15 4.60 -14.43
C ASP A 11 21.20 3.71 -13.18
N ALA A 12 20.18 2.84 -13.02
CA ALA A 12 20.06 1.95 -11.87
C ALA A 12 21.20 0.90 -11.82
N PRO A 13 21.56 0.43 -10.61
CA PRO A 13 22.43 -0.73 -10.45
C PRO A 13 21.96 -1.91 -11.29
N GLY A 14 22.90 -2.67 -11.91
CA GLY A 14 22.58 -3.75 -12.83
C GLY A 14 21.57 -4.76 -12.29
N GLU A 15 21.68 -5.08 -11.00
CA GLU A 15 20.79 -5.99 -10.29
C GLU A 15 19.34 -5.47 -10.15
N SER A 16 19.13 -4.14 -10.20
CA SER A 16 17.81 -3.52 -10.13
C SER A 16 17.14 -3.33 -11.49
N ARG A 17 17.88 -3.37 -12.60
CA ARG A 17 17.38 -2.99 -13.94
C ARG A 17 16.25 -3.86 -14.42
N GLU A 18 16.40 -5.18 -14.31
CA GLU A 18 15.36 -6.12 -14.76
C GLU A 18 14.06 -5.93 -13.97
N ALA A 19 14.20 -5.76 -12.66
CA ALA A 19 13.09 -5.47 -11.75
C ALA A 19 12.35 -4.17 -12.11
N LEU A 20 13.09 -3.10 -12.42
CA LEU A 20 12.49 -1.84 -12.87
C LEU A 20 11.75 -1.98 -14.19
N HIS A 21 12.34 -2.68 -15.18
CA HIS A 21 11.67 -2.94 -16.45
C HIS A 21 10.40 -3.77 -16.29
N GLU A 22 10.39 -4.74 -15.38
CA GLU A 22 9.19 -5.53 -15.09
C GLU A 22 8.09 -4.66 -14.45
N LEU A 23 8.44 -3.83 -13.48
CA LEU A 23 7.51 -2.89 -12.85
C LEU A 23 6.93 -1.90 -13.88
N GLU A 24 7.78 -1.33 -14.73
CA GLU A 24 7.35 -0.42 -15.79
C GLU A 24 6.38 -1.09 -16.78
N ARG A 25 6.67 -2.32 -17.22
CA ARG A 25 5.76 -3.09 -18.08
C ARG A 25 4.42 -3.35 -17.42
N ARG A 26 4.43 -3.71 -16.15
CA ARG A 26 3.21 -4.07 -15.39
C ARG A 26 2.33 -2.87 -15.09
N MET A 27 2.94 -1.71 -14.81
CA MET A 27 2.24 -0.50 -14.40
C MET A 27 2.04 0.50 -15.55
N GLY A 28 2.64 0.25 -16.73
CA GLY A 28 2.61 1.16 -17.87
C GLY A 28 3.54 2.38 -17.72
N ARG A 29 4.18 2.53 -16.57
CA ARG A 29 5.16 3.58 -16.26
C ARG A 29 6.01 3.19 -15.06
N LEU A 30 7.18 3.76 -14.94
CA LEU A 30 8.00 3.64 -13.74
C LEU A 30 7.57 4.73 -12.74
N LEU A 31 7.17 4.33 -11.54
CA LEU A 31 6.84 5.26 -10.46
C LEU A 31 8.09 5.69 -9.69
N ASN A 32 8.09 6.92 -9.19
CA ASN A 32 9.22 7.49 -8.45
C ASN A 32 9.68 6.59 -7.29
N ILE A 33 8.74 6.05 -6.51
CA ILE A 33 9.06 5.13 -5.40
C ILE A 33 9.94 3.94 -5.84
N HIS A 34 9.63 3.33 -6.98
CA HIS A 34 10.39 2.18 -7.48
C HIS A 34 11.77 2.59 -8.00
N ALA A 35 11.84 3.74 -8.67
CA ALA A 35 13.08 4.32 -9.15
C ALA A 35 14.02 4.68 -7.98
N GLU A 36 13.46 5.18 -6.88
CA GLU A 36 14.20 5.47 -5.66
C GLU A 36 14.63 4.20 -4.90
N MET A 37 13.74 3.20 -4.77
CA MET A 37 14.10 1.90 -4.18
C MET A 37 15.25 1.21 -4.92
N ALA A 38 15.34 1.40 -6.22
CA ALA A 38 16.32 0.75 -7.08
C ALA A 38 17.77 1.18 -6.81
N HIS A 39 18.01 2.27 -6.06
CA HIS A 39 19.36 2.61 -5.60
C HIS A 39 20.00 1.50 -4.78
N ALA A 40 19.18 0.73 -4.05
CA ALA A 40 19.65 -0.40 -3.27
C ALA A 40 18.89 -1.66 -3.73
N PRO A 41 19.51 -2.57 -4.49
CA PRO A 41 18.85 -3.79 -4.99
C PRO A 41 18.13 -4.58 -3.90
N VAL A 42 18.68 -4.61 -2.68
CA VAL A 42 18.06 -5.29 -1.53
C VAL A 42 16.70 -4.70 -1.16
N VAL A 43 16.52 -3.37 -1.28
CA VAL A 43 15.25 -2.70 -0.95
C VAL A 43 14.18 -3.04 -1.98
N LEU A 44 14.52 -2.93 -3.27
CA LEU A 44 13.61 -3.26 -4.37
C LEU A 44 13.25 -4.75 -4.34
N ALA A 45 14.22 -5.64 -4.14
CA ALA A 45 14.01 -7.08 -4.06
C ALA A 45 13.14 -7.49 -2.86
N ALA A 46 13.33 -6.85 -1.70
CA ALA A 46 12.49 -7.11 -0.52
C ALA A 46 11.03 -6.73 -0.79
N TYR A 47 10.79 -5.55 -1.37
CA TYR A 47 9.45 -5.11 -1.78
C TYR A 47 8.82 -6.08 -2.76
N GLN A 48 9.52 -6.40 -3.85
CA GLN A 48 9.02 -7.33 -4.87
C GLN A 48 8.77 -8.73 -4.32
N GLY A 49 9.66 -9.23 -3.47
CA GLY A 49 9.50 -10.56 -2.86
C GLY A 49 8.21 -10.71 -2.06
N ILE A 50 7.80 -9.66 -1.31
CA ILE A 50 6.52 -9.68 -0.60
C ILE A 50 5.36 -9.61 -1.61
N GLN A 51 5.43 -8.75 -2.61
CA GLN A 51 4.38 -8.60 -3.63
C GLN A 51 4.20 -9.89 -4.46
N ASP A 52 5.28 -10.56 -4.81
CA ASP A 52 5.26 -11.82 -5.54
C ASP A 52 4.67 -12.95 -4.69
N ALA A 53 5.03 -13.01 -3.40
CA ALA A 53 4.44 -13.96 -2.46
C ALA A 53 2.93 -13.75 -2.31
N ILE A 54 2.48 -12.51 -2.15
CA ILE A 54 1.06 -12.15 -2.11
C ILE A 54 0.35 -12.54 -3.43
N THR A 55 0.97 -12.25 -4.57
CA THR A 55 0.38 -12.55 -5.87
C THR A 55 0.23 -14.06 -6.10
N LYS A 56 1.23 -14.84 -5.66
CA LYS A 56 1.29 -16.29 -5.89
C LYS A 56 0.44 -17.09 -4.90
N HIS A 57 0.36 -16.64 -3.66
CA HIS A 57 -0.17 -17.43 -2.56
C HIS A 57 -1.34 -16.77 -1.82
N GLY A 58 -1.61 -15.48 -2.09
CA GLY A 58 -2.67 -14.73 -1.42
C GLY A 58 -4.07 -15.20 -1.82
N SER A 59 -4.99 -15.11 -0.88
CA SER A 59 -6.41 -15.49 -1.06
C SER A 59 -7.32 -14.29 -1.28
N PHE A 60 -6.90 -13.07 -0.93
CA PHE A 60 -7.72 -11.87 -1.11
C PHE A 60 -7.83 -11.47 -2.58
N ASP A 61 -9.03 -11.10 -3.00
CA ASP A 61 -9.25 -10.51 -4.31
C ASP A 61 -8.63 -9.10 -4.42
N ALA A 62 -8.54 -8.59 -5.65
CA ALA A 62 -7.93 -7.28 -5.90
C ALA A 62 -8.64 -6.16 -5.13
N LYS A 63 -9.98 -6.22 -5.05
CA LYS A 63 -10.80 -5.21 -4.39
C LYS A 63 -10.52 -5.15 -2.88
N THR A 64 -10.44 -6.29 -2.23
CA THR A 64 -10.08 -6.43 -0.81
C THR A 64 -8.64 -5.96 -0.55
N ARG A 65 -7.69 -6.34 -1.40
CA ARG A 65 -6.27 -5.92 -1.26
C ARG A 65 -6.12 -4.40 -1.30
N GLU A 66 -6.77 -3.74 -2.25
CA GLU A 66 -6.72 -2.28 -2.36
C GLU A 66 -7.42 -1.58 -1.19
N ALA A 67 -8.51 -2.14 -0.66
CA ALA A 67 -9.16 -1.61 0.53
C ALA A 67 -8.24 -1.69 1.78
N ILE A 68 -7.54 -2.82 1.97
CA ILE A 68 -6.54 -2.97 3.03
C ILE A 68 -5.43 -1.92 2.86
N ALA A 69 -4.90 -1.77 1.66
CA ALA A 69 -3.82 -0.84 1.36
C ALA A 69 -4.23 0.63 1.64
N LEU A 70 -5.43 1.04 1.20
CA LEU A 70 -5.99 2.38 1.49
C LEU A 70 -6.13 2.62 3.00
N ALA A 71 -6.65 1.63 3.74
CA ALA A 71 -6.82 1.72 5.18
C ALA A 71 -5.48 1.89 5.91
N VAL A 72 -4.45 1.14 5.50
CA VAL A 72 -3.09 1.23 6.07
C VAL A 72 -2.42 2.56 5.73
N ALA A 73 -2.50 3.01 4.47
CA ALA A 73 -1.90 4.27 4.03
C ALA A 73 -2.51 5.49 4.74
N ALA A 74 -3.80 5.43 5.09
CA ALA A 74 -4.45 6.46 5.86
C ALA A 74 -3.91 6.56 7.29
N VAL A 75 -3.67 5.42 7.95
CA VAL A 75 -3.05 5.37 9.28
C VAL A 75 -1.62 5.91 9.23
N GLY A 76 -0.85 5.54 8.22
CA GLY A 76 0.52 6.03 7.99
C GLY A 76 0.59 7.49 7.55
N LYS A 77 -0.54 8.11 7.19
CA LYS A 77 -0.63 9.49 6.66
C LYS A 77 0.26 9.75 5.43
N CYS A 78 0.66 8.71 4.71
CA CYS A 78 1.46 8.81 3.51
C CYS A 78 0.60 9.29 2.33
N ALA A 79 0.66 10.59 1.99
CA ALA A 79 -0.17 11.15 0.91
C ALA A 79 0.20 10.60 -0.48
N TYR A 80 1.49 10.32 -0.73
CA TYR A 80 1.91 9.61 -1.94
C TYR A 80 1.19 8.27 -2.07
N CYS A 81 1.24 7.46 -0.99
CA CYS A 81 0.61 6.14 -0.98
C CYS A 81 -0.90 6.22 -1.14
N GLN A 82 -1.56 7.13 -0.43
CA GLN A 82 -3.01 7.33 -0.54
C GLN A 82 -3.42 7.71 -1.97
N SER A 83 -2.63 8.53 -2.66
CA SER A 83 -2.86 8.91 -4.06
C SER A 83 -2.67 7.72 -5.01
N ALA A 84 -1.56 6.99 -4.87
CA ALA A 84 -1.29 5.80 -5.68
C ALA A 84 -2.36 4.72 -5.49
N LEU A 85 -2.76 4.46 -4.25
CA LEU A 85 -3.77 3.47 -3.91
C LEU A 85 -5.19 3.89 -4.26
N THR A 86 -5.47 5.19 -4.38
CA THR A 86 -6.73 5.66 -4.99
C THR A 86 -6.81 5.26 -6.45
N VAL A 87 -5.72 5.36 -7.20
CA VAL A 87 -5.65 4.88 -8.60
C VAL A 87 -5.80 3.35 -8.66
N GLY A 88 -5.07 2.62 -7.83
CA GLY A 88 -5.16 1.14 -7.73
C GLY A 88 -6.56 0.67 -7.34
N GLY A 89 -7.17 1.28 -6.34
CA GLY A 89 -8.52 0.95 -5.89
C GLY A 89 -9.58 1.16 -6.96
N ARG A 90 -9.45 2.23 -7.75
CA ARG A 90 -10.33 2.44 -8.91
C ARG A 90 -10.15 1.36 -9.99
N ALA A 91 -8.92 0.96 -10.25
CA ALA A 91 -8.64 -0.13 -11.19
C ALA A 91 -9.18 -1.47 -10.69
N ALA A 92 -9.24 -1.68 -9.37
CA ALA A 92 -9.82 -2.86 -8.74
C ALA A 92 -11.36 -2.83 -8.67
N GLY A 93 -12.01 -1.74 -9.08
CA GLY A 93 -13.47 -1.63 -9.17
C GLY A 93 -14.14 -0.86 -8.02
N TRP A 94 -13.36 -0.13 -7.20
CA TRP A 94 -13.92 0.87 -6.30
C TRP A 94 -14.21 2.18 -7.06
N SER A 95 -15.29 2.87 -6.75
CA SER A 95 -15.50 4.24 -7.21
C SER A 95 -14.53 5.20 -6.50
N LEU A 96 -14.33 6.40 -7.05
CA LEU A 96 -13.51 7.43 -6.41
C LEU A 96 -14.04 7.78 -5.01
N ALA A 97 -15.37 7.91 -4.87
CA ALA A 97 -16.00 8.21 -3.58
C ALA A 97 -15.76 7.08 -2.55
N GLU A 98 -15.86 5.82 -2.97
CA GLU A 98 -15.58 4.67 -2.10
C GLU A 98 -14.11 4.63 -1.68
N THR A 99 -13.15 4.89 -2.58
CA THR A 99 -11.74 4.92 -2.20
C THR A 99 -11.44 5.99 -1.15
N VAL A 100 -12.04 7.17 -1.28
CA VAL A 100 -11.94 8.24 -0.29
C VAL A 100 -12.58 7.82 1.04
N ALA A 101 -13.78 7.27 0.99
CA ALA A 101 -14.50 6.83 2.19
C ALA A 101 -13.79 5.68 2.91
N ILE A 102 -13.20 4.71 2.18
CA ILE A 102 -12.37 3.65 2.75
C ILE A 102 -11.16 4.25 3.46
N ARG A 103 -10.44 5.17 2.80
CA ARG A 103 -9.32 5.88 3.39
C ARG A 103 -9.72 6.59 4.69
N ASP A 104 -10.81 7.34 4.65
CA ASP A 104 -11.27 8.17 5.77
C ASP A 104 -11.99 7.35 6.87
N GLY A 105 -12.22 6.05 6.64
CA GLY A 105 -12.90 5.17 7.58
C GLY A 105 -14.42 5.40 7.67
N THR A 106 -15.01 6.03 6.68
CA THR A 106 -16.44 6.39 6.60
C THR A 106 -17.23 5.55 5.60
N ALA A 107 -16.56 4.58 4.93
CA ALA A 107 -17.20 3.75 3.91
C ALA A 107 -18.28 2.86 4.52
N GLU A 108 -19.44 2.82 3.87
CA GLU A 108 -20.46 1.81 4.13
C GLU A 108 -20.03 0.49 3.48
N LEU A 109 -19.37 -0.35 4.25
CA LEU A 109 -18.86 -1.64 3.82
C LEU A 109 -19.73 -2.77 4.40
N ASP A 110 -19.68 -3.93 3.72
CA ASP A 110 -20.22 -5.13 4.36
C ASP A 110 -19.47 -5.44 5.68
N ARG A 111 -20.15 -6.12 6.60
CA ARG A 111 -19.63 -6.42 7.94
C ARG A 111 -18.27 -7.14 7.89
N LYS A 112 -18.11 -8.05 6.92
CA LYS A 112 -16.89 -8.87 6.80
C LYS A 112 -15.68 -8.01 6.45
N LEU A 113 -15.80 -7.19 5.39
CA LEU A 113 -14.70 -6.30 4.99
C LEU A 113 -14.43 -5.22 6.05
N ALA A 114 -15.47 -4.61 6.62
CA ALA A 114 -15.30 -3.62 7.68
C ALA A 114 -14.49 -4.14 8.87
N ALA A 115 -14.75 -5.36 9.32
CA ALA A 115 -14.02 -6.00 10.41
C ALA A 115 -12.55 -6.27 10.05
N LEU A 116 -12.27 -6.69 8.81
CA LEU A 116 -10.89 -6.89 8.33
C LEU A 116 -10.10 -5.58 8.32
N LEU A 117 -10.71 -4.50 7.81
CA LEU A 117 -10.06 -3.18 7.77
C LEU A 117 -9.83 -2.60 9.17
N ALA A 118 -10.71 -2.89 10.14
CA ALA A 118 -10.49 -2.51 11.53
C ALA A 118 -9.21 -3.16 12.09
N VAL A 119 -9.03 -4.47 11.88
CA VAL A 119 -7.80 -5.18 12.26
C VAL A 119 -6.58 -4.60 11.54
N ALA A 120 -6.67 -4.36 10.21
CA ALA A 120 -5.57 -3.78 9.45
C ALA A 120 -5.12 -2.42 9.99
N ARG A 121 -6.08 -1.55 10.36
CA ARG A 121 -5.80 -0.23 10.94
C ARG A 121 -5.14 -0.33 12.31
N GLU A 122 -5.59 -1.27 13.16
CA GLU A 122 -4.96 -1.48 14.47
C GLU A 122 -3.53 -2.01 14.32
N ILE A 123 -3.29 -3.00 13.45
CA ILE A 123 -1.91 -3.47 13.15
C ILE A 123 -1.02 -2.29 12.75
N ALA A 124 -1.49 -1.47 11.80
CA ALA A 124 -0.72 -0.35 11.28
C ALA A 124 -0.49 0.76 12.31
N GLY A 125 -1.48 1.06 13.15
CA GLY A 125 -1.45 2.16 14.11
C GLY A 125 -0.80 1.83 15.45
N SER A 126 -0.64 0.54 15.77
CA SER A 126 -0.23 0.08 17.12
C SER A 126 0.97 -0.86 17.10
N THR A 127 1.85 -0.74 16.11
CA THR A 127 3.08 -1.55 15.98
C THR A 127 2.78 -3.06 16.01
N GLY A 128 1.72 -3.48 15.31
CA GLY A 128 1.30 -4.87 15.21
C GLY A 128 0.33 -5.35 16.28
N ASN A 129 0.02 -4.53 17.29
CA ASN A 129 -0.95 -4.91 18.31
C ASN A 129 -2.38 -4.78 17.77
N VAL A 130 -3.22 -5.73 18.13
CA VAL A 130 -4.65 -5.76 17.79
C VAL A 130 -5.44 -6.01 19.07
N SER A 131 -6.51 -5.26 19.28
CA SER A 131 -7.39 -5.47 20.41
C SER A 131 -8.15 -6.80 20.29
N ASP A 132 -8.41 -7.45 21.42
CA ASP A 132 -9.23 -8.67 21.45
C ASP A 132 -10.61 -8.43 20.83
N ALA A 133 -11.16 -7.23 20.99
CA ALA A 133 -12.45 -6.86 20.42
C ALA A 133 -12.43 -6.84 18.88
N ALA A 134 -11.42 -6.22 18.25
CA ALA A 134 -11.29 -6.20 16.80
C ALA A 134 -11.00 -7.60 16.24
N TRP A 135 -10.13 -8.35 16.92
CA TRP A 135 -9.83 -9.73 16.54
C TRP A 135 -11.08 -10.61 16.58
N GLN A 136 -11.84 -10.55 17.67
CA GLN A 136 -13.06 -11.34 17.83
C GLN A 136 -14.14 -10.93 16.80
N ALA A 137 -14.32 -9.63 16.56
CA ALA A 137 -15.24 -9.13 15.56
C ALA A 137 -14.90 -9.65 14.14
N ALA A 138 -13.62 -9.74 13.80
CA ALA A 138 -13.18 -10.31 12.53
C ALA A 138 -13.49 -11.81 12.44
N ARG A 139 -13.27 -12.56 13.51
CA ARG A 139 -13.63 -13.99 13.62
C ARG A 139 -15.14 -14.21 13.46
N GLU A 140 -15.94 -13.41 14.13
CA GLU A 140 -17.42 -13.47 14.05
C GLU A 140 -17.96 -13.04 12.68
N ALA A 141 -17.21 -12.19 11.96
CA ALA A 141 -17.50 -11.81 10.57
C ALA A 141 -17.12 -12.89 9.56
N GLY A 142 -16.49 -14.00 10.01
CA GLY A 142 -16.17 -15.17 9.20
C GLY A 142 -14.77 -15.14 8.57
N TRP A 143 -13.82 -14.38 9.14
CA TRP A 143 -12.41 -14.48 8.77
C TRP A 143 -11.74 -15.62 9.54
N GLY A 144 -11.03 -16.50 8.81
CA GLY A 144 -10.29 -17.62 9.37
C GLY A 144 -8.85 -17.27 9.76
N ASP A 145 -8.15 -18.24 10.34
CA ASP A 145 -6.75 -18.07 10.74
C ASP A 145 -5.84 -17.80 9.53
N THR A 146 -6.15 -18.41 8.39
CA THR A 146 -5.40 -18.24 7.15
C THR A 146 -5.47 -16.79 6.67
N GLU A 147 -6.68 -16.23 6.54
CA GLU A 147 -6.85 -14.86 6.04
C GLU A 147 -6.34 -13.82 7.05
N LEU A 148 -6.56 -14.03 8.35
CA LEU A 148 -6.04 -13.13 9.38
C LEU A 148 -4.50 -13.17 9.47
N THR A 149 -3.89 -14.32 9.18
CA THR A 149 -2.43 -14.42 9.06
C THR A 149 -1.94 -13.78 7.77
N GLU A 150 -2.62 -14.00 6.64
CA GLU A 150 -2.31 -13.36 5.36
C GLU A 150 -2.39 -11.83 5.45
N LEU A 151 -3.36 -11.30 6.19
CA LEU A 151 -3.54 -9.85 6.38
C LEU A 151 -2.24 -9.17 6.82
N PHE A 152 -1.44 -9.83 7.66
CA PHE A 152 -0.15 -9.30 8.11
C PHE A 152 0.79 -8.98 6.94
N ALA A 153 0.87 -9.85 5.92
CA ALA A 153 1.73 -9.61 4.75
C ALA A 153 1.28 -8.37 3.97
N HIS A 154 -0.04 -8.17 3.83
CA HIS A 154 -0.60 -6.99 3.17
C HIS A 154 -0.34 -5.70 3.96
N VAL A 155 -0.51 -5.74 5.28
CA VAL A 155 -0.19 -4.59 6.13
C VAL A 155 1.31 -4.29 6.07
N ALA A 156 2.16 -5.30 6.20
CA ALA A 156 3.61 -5.15 6.21
C ALA A 156 4.15 -4.51 4.92
N VAL A 157 3.69 -4.95 3.74
CA VAL A 157 4.16 -4.37 2.47
C VAL A 157 3.68 -2.91 2.30
N ASN A 158 2.49 -2.59 2.79
CA ASN A 158 2.00 -1.21 2.74
C ASN A 158 2.73 -0.30 3.73
N LEU A 159 3.04 -0.77 4.94
CA LEU A 159 3.90 -0.04 5.87
C LEU A 159 5.31 0.15 5.31
N PHE A 160 5.87 -0.87 4.64
CA PHE A 160 7.16 -0.77 3.97
C PHE A 160 7.18 0.40 2.97
N THR A 161 6.18 0.50 2.10
CA THR A 161 6.09 1.59 1.12
C THR A 161 5.80 2.94 1.78
N ASN A 162 4.93 2.98 2.80
CA ASN A 162 4.63 4.21 3.52
C ASN A 162 5.89 4.78 4.19
N TYR A 163 6.62 3.94 4.93
CA TYR A 163 7.85 4.34 5.62
C TYR A 163 8.95 4.71 4.63
N PHE A 164 9.08 3.98 3.52
CA PHE A 164 10.06 4.31 2.50
C PHE A 164 9.80 5.69 1.89
N ASN A 165 8.55 5.97 1.48
CA ASN A 165 8.18 7.26 0.91
C ASN A 165 8.44 8.43 1.87
N ASP A 166 8.07 8.28 3.14
CA ASP A 166 8.33 9.30 4.16
C ASP A 166 9.83 9.44 4.45
N TYR A 167 10.55 8.31 4.49
CA TYR A 167 12.00 8.29 4.73
C TYR A 167 12.79 9.02 3.64
N VAL A 168 12.48 8.76 2.36
CA VAL A 168 13.19 9.36 1.22
C VAL A 168 12.52 10.63 0.69
N GLN A 169 11.30 10.94 1.19
CA GLN A 169 10.49 12.07 0.75
C GLN A 169 10.17 12.03 -0.75
N THR A 170 9.66 10.88 -1.19
CA THR A 170 9.26 10.65 -2.59
C THR A 170 8.34 11.75 -3.09
N GLU A 171 8.73 12.42 -4.18
CA GLU A 171 7.90 13.43 -4.82
C GLU A 171 6.71 12.76 -5.54
N PRO A 172 5.49 13.36 -5.42
CA PRO A 172 4.33 12.85 -6.11
C PRO A 172 4.52 12.86 -7.63
N ASP A 173 4.23 11.73 -8.27
CA ASP A 173 4.21 11.56 -9.73
C ASP A 173 2.88 11.00 -10.22
N LEU A 174 1.87 11.01 -9.37
CA LEU A 174 0.49 10.61 -9.61
C LEU A 174 -0.45 11.74 -9.23
N PRO A 175 -1.67 11.80 -9.83
CA PRO A 175 -2.68 12.74 -9.41
C PRO A 175 -2.98 12.64 -7.92
N ALA A 176 -3.04 13.76 -7.22
CA ALA A 176 -3.42 13.77 -5.81
C ALA A 176 -4.82 13.19 -5.61
N SER A 177 -4.98 12.38 -4.57
CA SER A 177 -6.30 11.94 -4.13
C SER A 177 -7.11 13.13 -3.59
N PRO A 178 -8.44 13.18 -3.79
CA PRO A 178 -9.28 14.25 -3.22
C PRO A 178 -9.01 14.46 -1.72
N GLY A 179 -8.87 15.71 -1.32
CA GLY A 179 -8.53 16.11 0.04
C GLY A 179 -7.05 16.09 0.39
N LEU A 180 -6.18 15.73 -0.57
CA LEU A 180 -4.72 15.73 -0.42
C LEU A 180 -4.05 16.74 -1.38
N GLU A 181 -4.83 17.63 -1.99
CA GLU A 181 -4.34 18.67 -2.88
C GLU A 181 -3.44 19.64 -2.11
N GLY A 182 -2.25 19.88 -2.64
CA GLY A 182 -1.27 20.79 -2.00
C GLY A 182 -0.46 20.16 -0.87
N TRP A 183 -0.62 18.87 -0.60
CA TRP A 183 0.25 18.17 0.33
C TRP A 183 1.72 18.20 -0.14
N SER A 184 2.61 18.52 0.79
CA SER A 184 4.06 18.49 0.58
C SER A 184 4.69 17.65 1.70
N PRO A 185 5.70 16.81 1.40
CA PRO A 185 6.37 16.00 2.41
C PRO A 185 7.13 16.82 3.47
N LEU A 186 7.22 18.14 3.27
CA LEU A 186 7.94 19.09 4.12
C LEU A 186 7.01 20.11 4.83
N GLY A 187 5.70 19.85 4.83
CA GLY A 187 4.69 20.73 5.43
C GLY A 187 4.70 20.78 6.94
#